data_c1d98a974505498eb9e18fd9425b01fc
#
_entry.id   c1d98a974505498eb9e18fd9425b01fc
#
_cell.length_a   1.000
_cell.length_b   1.000
_cell.length_c   1.000
_cell.angle_alpha   90.00
_cell.angle_beta   90.00
_cell.angle_gamma   90.00
#
_symmetry.space_group_name_H-M   'P 1'
#
loop_
_entity.id
_entity.type
_entity.pdbx_description
1 polymer ?
#
loop_
_entity_poly.entity_id
_entity_poly.type
_entity_poly.pdbx_seq_one_letter_code
_entity_poly.pdbx_strand_id
1 'polypeptide(L)'
;MKRFTLCASVLAAISASLAGSAQQAQAQTPARNSAEACAALAQNAKFPQTTVTSAAMVPAARAIPAYCEVQGVIRPVPGSEIGVVYRLPENWNRKALALGGGGWMGNVTLQAATEGLGRGYATLQTDAGHANGTGFDASAWAINPDGSANKPKLEDFSHRAIHLMTTLGKDVVKTYYGAAASRAYYQGCSTGGRMGLMEVQRYPDDFDGVIAGAPVYTLQTQTSAQLRTLAFEAPGARLLPQHLSLISKAVLAACDAKDGAADGVLRDPRACDFEPATLACTSGQAAESCLMPAQVTALRKVYAGEKLASGAIASYPLDKGGESGWVRFVAATAAGDPGTNSGGMFALRGPLLGDANFDMAGFTTETVAKVRSSWLAGVYEAKETNISPFVRRGGKLILWHGFSDPGPSTRGTIEYYEAALKATPRSDAAMRLFVAPGVAHCGGGTGPDRIEWLAALENWVERNQAPEELPATKANSTLAWNVCAYPKLPTGQADGKYSCK
;
A
#
# COMPACT_ATOMS: atom_id res chain seq x y z
N MET A 1 33.88 81.89 21.32
CA MET A 1 34.27 81.65 22.71
C MET A 1 34.41 80.11 22.90
N LYS A 2 35.61 79.70 22.87
CA LYS A 2 36.47 79.05 23.85
C LYS A 2 35.65 78.17 24.87
N ARG A 3 35.79 76.85 24.84
CA ARG A 3 36.59 76.14 25.86
C ARG A 3 36.74 74.67 25.55
N PHE A 4 37.95 74.24 25.68
CA PHE A 4 38.55 72.92 25.80
C PHE A 4 37.93 72.07 26.95
N THR A 5 37.95 70.74 26.88
CA THR A 5 38.57 69.92 27.90
C THR A 5 38.52 68.43 27.53
N LEU A 6 39.63 67.85 27.38
CA LEU A 6 40.32 66.68 27.92
C LEU A 6 39.75 65.25 27.66
N CYS A 7 40.67 64.48 27.08
CA CYS A 7 40.73 63.01 27.06
C CYS A 7 40.76 62.39 28.48
N ALA A 8 40.06 61.29 28.64
CA ALA A 8 40.39 60.29 29.66
C ALA A 8 40.31 58.88 29.05
N SER A 9 41.49 58.29 28.91
CA SER A 9 41.72 56.92 28.50
C SER A 9 41.34 55.97 29.68
N VAL A 10 40.42 55.05 29.43
CA VAL A 10 40.15 53.94 30.37
C VAL A 10 40.53 52.64 29.68
N LEU A 11 41.61 52.01 30.18
CA LEU A 11 41.96 50.63 29.84
C LEU A 11 40.88 49.67 30.43
N ALA A 12 40.18 48.97 29.58
CA ALA A 12 39.33 47.86 29.97
C ALA A 12 40.14 46.55 29.83
N ALA A 13 40.39 45.92 30.94
CA ALA A 13 41.00 44.59 31.06
C ALA A 13 40.02 43.56 30.50
N ILE A 14 40.44 42.77 29.48
CA ILE A 14 39.72 41.65 28.95
C ILE A 14 39.97 40.45 29.87
N SER A 15 38.95 40.12 30.68
CA SER A 15 38.91 38.85 31.44
C SER A 15 38.36 37.78 30.50
N ALA A 16 39.23 36.93 29.97
CA ALA A 16 38.84 35.74 29.22
C ALA A 16 38.32 34.69 30.21
N SER A 17 36.99 34.57 30.28
CA SER A 17 36.33 33.47 30.97
C SER A 17 36.36 32.23 30.02
N LEU A 18 37.21 31.26 30.32
CA LEU A 18 37.19 29.92 29.77
C LEU A 18 35.92 29.22 30.30
N ALA A 19 34.85 29.28 29.52
CA ALA A 19 33.69 28.41 29.72
C ALA A 19 34.08 27.02 29.17
N GLY A 20 34.57 26.16 30.03
CA GLY A 20 34.74 24.76 29.75
C GLY A 20 33.39 24.11 29.46
N SER A 21 33.12 23.82 28.19
CA SER A 21 32.03 22.93 27.80
C SER A 21 32.30 21.52 28.35
N ALA A 22 31.69 21.23 29.51
CA ALA A 22 31.57 19.87 29.99
C ALA A 22 30.71 19.07 28.99
N GLN A 23 31.35 18.45 28.01
CA GLN A 23 30.75 17.40 27.22
C GLN A 23 30.43 16.27 28.20
N GLN A 24 29.16 16.15 28.58
CA GLN A 24 28.67 14.96 29.28
C GLN A 24 28.95 13.76 28.41
N ALA A 25 29.98 13.02 28.73
CA ALA A 25 30.21 11.70 28.22
C ALA A 25 28.96 10.86 28.55
N GLN A 26 28.11 10.63 27.57
CA GLN A 26 27.06 9.64 27.68
C GLN A 26 27.77 8.33 27.98
N ALA A 27 27.58 7.79 29.16
CA ALA A 27 28.04 6.48 29.54
C ALA A 27 27.53 5.49 28.47
N GLN A 28 28.42 5.02 27.64
CA GLN A 28 28.14 3.94 26.70
C GLN A 28 27.83 2.73 27.58
N THR A 29 26.56 2.33 27.60
CA THR A 29 26.17 1.00 28.12
C THR A 29 27.12 -0.02 27.46
N PRO A 30 27.74 -0.91 28.21
CA PRO A 30 28.65 -1.89 27.62
C PRO A 30 27.92 -2.61 26.51
N ALA A 31 28.54 -2.71 25.33
CA ALA A 31 27.94 -3.36 24.16
C ALA A 31 27.52 -4.78 24.58
N ARG A 32 26.22 -5.01 24.70
CA ARG A 32 25.65 -6.33 24.96
C ARG A 32 26.11 -7.22 23.81
N ASN A 33 26.67 -8.39 24.11
CA ASN A 33 27.02 -9.35 23.07
C ASN A 33 25.72 -9.65 22.29
N SER A 34 25.65 -9.22 21.02
CA SER A 34 24.42 -9.30 20.21
C SER A 34 23.97 -10.74 20.00
N ALA A 35 24.91 -11.69 19.94
CA ALA A 35 24.61 -13.12 19.81
C ALA A 35 23.98 -13.70 21.08
N GLU A 36 24.45 -13.33 22.26
CA GLU A 36 23.88 -13.75 23.54
C GLU A 36 22.49 -13.14 23.75
N ALA A 37 22.32 -11.85 23.42
CA ALA A 37 21.04 -11.16 23.50
C ALA A 37 20.00 -11.78 22.55
N CYS A 38 20.44 -12.19 21.35
CA CYS A 38 19.59 -12.87 20.38
C CYS A 38 19.16 -14.25 20.90
N ALA A 39 20.10 -15.08 21.34
CA ALA A 39 19.82 -16.41 21.89
C ALA A 39 18.88 -16.34 23.11
N ALA A 40 19.03 -15.32 23.96
CA ALA A 40 18.20 -15.12 25.13
C ALA A 40 16.72 -14.89 24.81
N LEU A 41 16.39 -14.37 23.62
CA LEU A 41 14.99 -14.22 23.18
C LEU A 41 14.28 -15.56 23.04
N ALA A 42 14.97 -16.60 22.54
CA ALA A 42 14.39 -17.93 22.42
C ALA A 42 14.36 -18.69 23.75
N GLN A 43 15.38 -18.48 24.60
CA GLN A 43 15.56 -19.28 25.82
C GLN A 43 14.85 -18.72 27.05
N ASN A 44 14.85 -17.40 27.22
CA ASN A 44 14.50 -16.75 28.47
C ASN A 44 13.33 -15.77 28.37
N ALA A 45 13.06 -15.23 27.17
CA ALA A 45 11.99 -14.24 27.01
C ALA A 45 10.61 -14.92 27.02
N LYS A 46 9.71 -14.39 27.83
CA LYS A 46 8.31 -14.84 27.87
C LYS A 46 7.42 -13.70 27.39
N PHE A 47 6.72 -13.94 26.30
CA PHE A 47 5.75 -13.01 25.75
C PHE A 47 4.33 -13.58 25.87
N PRO A 48 3.31 -12.77 26.17
CA PRO A 48 1.94 -13.24 26.30
C PRO A 48 1.49 -13.98 25.04
N GLN A 49 0.83 -15.13 25.22
CA GLN A 49 0.22 -15.94 24.15
C GLN A 49 1.19 -16.30 22.98
N THR A 50 2.49 -16.24 23.22
CA THR A 50 3.51 -16.35 22.17
C THR A 50 4.49 -17.47 22.49
N THR A 51 4.81 -18.26 21.45
CA THR A 51 5.95 -19.18 21.47
C THR A 51 7.00 -18.64 20.50
N VAL A 52 8.19 -18.27 21.01
CA VAL A 52 9.36 -18.01 20.16
C VAL A 52 9.88 -19.35 19.68
N THR A 53 9.90 -19.56 18.38
CA THR A 53 10.32 -20.83 17.76
C THR A 53 11.79 -20.85 17.42
N SER A 54 12.37 -19.69 17.11
CA SER A 54 13.81 -19.53 16.90
C SER A 54 14.26 -18.09 17.14
N ALA A 55 15.52 -17.92 17.55
CA ALA A 55 16.21 -16.63 17.52
C ALA A 55 17.69 -16.88 17.24
N ALA A 56 18.20 -16.39 16.11
CA ALA A 56 19.56 -16.62 15.65
C ALA A 56 20.15 -15.40 14.94
N MET A 57 21.45 -15.19 15.11
CA MET A 57 22.17 -14.18 14.34
C MET A 57 22.34 -14.62 12.90
N VAL A 58 22.01 -13.71 11.98
CA VAL A 58 22.25 -13.83 10.54
C VAL A 58 23.39 -12.88 10.18
N PRO A 59 24.47 -13.36 9.54
CA PRO A 59 25.62 -12.51 9.20
C PRO A 59 25.24 -11.47 8.14
N ALA A 60 25.99 -10.36 8.11
CA ALA A 60 25.84 -9.33 7.10
C ALA A 60 26.02 -9.89 5.69
N ALA A 61 25.19 -9.45 4.76
CA ALA A 61 25.25 -9.84 3.36
C ALA A 61 24.87 -8.68 2.43
N ARG A 62 25.73 -8.33 1.46
CA ARG A 62 25.54 -7.21 0.55
C ARG A 62 25.27 -5.89 1.32
N ALA A 63 24.12 -5.25 1.07
CA ALA A 63 23.70 -4.01 1.73
C ALA A 63 22.91 -4.23 3.04
N ILE A 64 22.74 -5.48 3.50
CA ILE A 64 22.02 -5.82 4.72
C ILE A 64 23.05 -6.02 5.84
N PRO A 65 22.97 -5.31 6.98
CA PRO A 65 23.83 -5.53 8.14
C PRO A 65 23.57 -6.90 8.78
N ALA A 66 24.42 -7.35 9.67
CA ALA A 66 24.10 -8.48 10.53
C ALA A 66 22.88 -8.16 11.39
N TYR A 67 22.03 -9.15 11.65
CA TYR A 67 20.81 -8.99 12.43
C TYR A 67 20.45 -10.25 13.20
N CYS A 68 19.73 -10.08 14.30
CA CYS A 68 19.06 -11.19 14.97
C CYS A 68 17.72 -11.44 14.27
N GLU A 69 17.50 -12.64 13.72
CA GLU A 69 16.20 -13.07 13.23
C GLU A 69 15.47 -13.84 14.33
N VAL A 70 14.27 -13.38 14.68
CA VAL A 70 13.40 -13.99 15.67
C VAL A 70 12.14 -14.45 14.97
N GLN A 71 11.80 -15.73 15.12
CA GLN A 71 10.57 -16.30 14.62
C GLN A 71 9.68 -16.75 15.78
N GLY A 72 8.38 -16.59 15.65
CA GLY A 72 7.44 -16.99 16.69
C GLY A 72 6.03 -17.18 16.16
N VAL A 73 5.18 -17.71 17.04
CA VAL A 73 3.75 -17.90 16.77
C VAL A 73 2.94 -17.34 17.93
N ILE A 74 2.00 -16.45 17.63
CA ILE A 74 1.04 -15.88 18.59
C ILE A 74 -0.26 -16.67 18.48
N ARG A 75 -0.82 -17.09 19.64
CA ARG A 75 -2.10 -17.83 19.71
C ARG A 75 -3.10 -17.09 20.61
N PRO A 76 -3.74 -16.02 20.10
CA PRO A 76 -4.59 -15.15 20.91
C PRO A 76 -5.94 -15.80 21.27
N VAL A 77 -6.48 -16.65 20.41
CA VAL A 77 -7.76 -17.36 20.60
C VAL A 77 -7.69 -18.76 19.99
N PRO A 78 -8.58 -19.68 20.38
CA PRO A 78 -8.66 -21.00 19.74
C PRO A 78 -8.84 -20.88 18.22
N GLY A 79 -8.06 -21.65 17.46
CA GLY A 79 -8.06 -21.66 15.99
C GLY A 79 -7.23 -20.55 15.34
N SER A 80 -6.61 -19.66 16.10
CA SER A 80 -5.70 -18.63 15.63
C SER A 80 -4.24 -19.05 15.84
N GLU A 81 -3.42 -18.93 14.80
CA GLU A 81 -1.98 -19.12 14.82
C GLU A 81 -1.34 -18.08 13.88
N ILE A 82 -0.77 -17.06 14.48
CA ILE A 82 -0.18 -15.92 13.76
C ILE A 82 1.33 -16.08 13.80
N GLY A 83 1.93 -16.43 12.67
CA GLY A 83 3.36 -16.47 12.49
C GLY A 83 3.94 -15.06 12.39
N VAL A 84 5.07 -14.83 13.07
CA VAL A 84 5.77 -13.55 13.09
C VAL A 84 7.26 -13.74 12.85
N VAL A 85 7.86 -12.75 12.18
CA VAL A 85 9.31 -12.67 11.96
C VAL A 85 9.77 -11.26 12.27
N TYR A 86 10.70 -11.15 13.21
CA TYR A 86 11.36 -9.90 13.57
C TYR A 86 12.83 -9.97 13.18
N ARG A 87 13.35 -8.90 12.53
CA ARG A 87 14.76 -8.80 12.19
C ARG A 87 15.33 -7.55 12.82
N LEU A 88 16.30 -7.74 13.69
CA LEU A 88 16.83 -6.74 14.61
C LEU A 88 18.30 -6.45 14.24
N PRO A 89 18.58 -5.42 13.41
CA PRO A 89 19.91 -5.16 12.87
C PRO A 89 20.88 -4.62 13.94
N GLU A 90 22.16 -4.94 13.82
CA GLU A 90 23.20 -4.45 14.75
C GLU A 90 23.39 -2.92 14.70
N ASN A 91 23.22 -2.31 13.53
CA ASN A 91 23.28 -0.87 13.31
C ASN A 91 21.94 -0.16 13.53
N TRP A 92 21.14 -0.62 14.51
CA TRP A 92 19.78 -0.12 14.74
C TRP A 92 19.69 1.40 14.86
N ASN A 93 18.83 1.99 14.03
CA ASN A 93 18.55 3.42 14.01
C ASN A 93 17.52 3.90 15.07
N ARG A 94 17.18 3.02 16.03
CA ARG A 94 16.18 3.21 17.09
C ARG A 94 14.75 3.31 16.61
N LYS A 95 14.44 2.83 15.41
CA LYS A 95 13.08 2.84 14.83
C LYS A 95 12.65 1.41 14.49
N ALA A 96 11.33 1.22 14.42
CA ALA A 96 10.71 -0.01 13.96
C ALA A 96 9.94 0.25 12.66
N LEU A 97 9.95 -0.72 11.74
CA LEU A 97 9.21 -0.71 10.49
C LEU A 97 8.40 -1.99 10.35
N ALA A 98 7.09 -1.88 10.42
CA ALA A 98 6.19 -2.98 10.12
C ALA A 98 5.87 -3.01 8.62
N LEU A 99 5.78 -4.21 8.05
CA LEU A 99 5.58 -4.44 6.63
C LEU A 99 4.28 -5.22 6.38
N GLY A 100 3.47 -4.69 5.47
CA GLY A 100 2.19 -5.29 5.10
C GLY A 100 2.31 -6.49 4.16
N GLY A 101 1.23 -7.25 4.06
CA GLY A 101 1.09 -8.38 3.16
C GLY A 101 0.63 -8.01 1.75
N GLY A 102 0.28 -9.02 0.95
CA GLY A 102 -0.22 -8.85 -0.41
C GLY A 102 -1.18 -9.98 -0.81
N GLY A 103 -2.15 -9.70 -1.67
CA GLY A 103 -3.19 -10.67 -2.00
C GLY A 103 -3.96 -11.12 -0.77
N TRP A 104 -4.14 -12.43 -0.60
CA TRP A 104 -4.73 -13.03 0.60
C TRP A 104 -3.65 -13.64 1.52
N MET A 105 -2.49 -12.99 1.63
CA MET A 105 -1.35 -13.46 2.45
C MET A 105 -0.74 -12.32 3.26
N GLY A 106 -0.03 -12.69 4.34
CA GLY A 106 0.97 -11.85 4.97
C GLY A 106 2.26 -11.77 4.15
N ASN A 107 3.32 -11.26 4.75
CA ASN A 107 4.64 -11.21 4.12
C ASN A 107 5.74 -11.32 5.18
N VAL A 108 6.44 -12.43 5.21
CA VAL A 108 7.57 -12.68 6.13
C VAL A 108 8.91 -12.77 5.42
N THR A 109 8.97 -12.37 4.13
CA THR A 109 10.17 -12.53 3.30
C THR A 109 11.28 -11.54 3.68
N LEU A 110 12.52 -11.98 3.57
CA LEU A 110 13.67 -11.10 3.73
C LEU A 110 13.70 -10.00 2.65
N GLN A 111 13.27 -10.32 1.44
CA GLN A 111 13.23 -9.36 0.33
C GLN A 111 12.43 -8.10 0.71
N ALA A 112 11.24 -8.27 1.31
CA ALA A 112 10.42 -7.14 1.75
C ALA A 112 11.11 -6.33 2.86
N ALA A 113 11.88 -6.97 3.73
CA ALA A 113 12.60 -6.32 4.83
C ALA A 113 13.90 -5.63 4.42
N THR A 114 14.42 -5.87 3.20
CA THR A 114 15.77 -5.45 2.76
C THR A 114 15.98 -3.95 2.88
N GLU A 115 15.03 -3.13 2.42
CA GLU A 115 15.13 -1.67 2.51
C GLU A 115 15.19 -1.20 3.97
N GLY A 116 14.26 -1.68 4.80
CA GLY A 116 14.24 -1.33 6.22
C GLY A 116 15.52 -1.71 6.94
N LEU A 117 15.99 -2.94 6.76
CA LEU A 117 17.23 -3.43 7.35
C LEU A 117 18.46 -2.63 6.87
N GLY A 118 18.56 -2.33 5.58
CA GLY A 118 19.65 -1.53 5.03
C GLY A 118 19.70 -0.12 5.64
N ARG A 119 18.55 0.42 6.04
CA ARG A 119 18.39 1.71 6.73
C ARG A 119 18.47 1.61 8.25
N GLY A 120 18.74 0.42 8.80
CA GLY A 120 18.89 0.18 10.23
C GLY A 120 17.59 0.04 11.02
N TYR A 121 16.45 -0.18 10.38
CA TYR A 121 15.19 -0.43 11.08
C TYR A 121 15.13 -1.85 11.66
N ALA A 122 14.58 -1.98 12.86
CA ALA A 122 14.02 -3.26 13.30
C ALA A 122 12.75 -3.52 12.47
N THR A 123 12.75 -4.60 11.67
CA THR A 123 11.61 -4.92 10.79
C THR A 123 10.68 -5.93 11.44
N LEU A 124 9.37 -5.70 11.31
CA LEU A 124 8.30 -6.48 11.92
C LEU A 124 7.42 -7.05 10.81
N GLN A 125 7.24 -8.36 10.77
CA GLN A 125 6.51 -9.04 9.70
C GLN A 125 5.64 -10.17 10.26
N THR A 126 4.54 -10.47 9.56
CA THR A 126 3.62 -11.57 9.90
C THR A 126 3.13 -12.31 8.66
N ASP A 127 2.82 -13.58 8.83
CA ASP A 127 2.11 -14.40 7.85
C ASP A 127 0.59 -14.09 7.77
N ALA A 128 0.11 -13.14 8.61
CA ALA A 128 -1.28 -12.75 8.73
C ALA A 128 -2.23 -13.86 9.24
N GLY A 129 -1.70 -14.82 10.01
CA GLY A 129 -2.46 -15.90 10.65
C GLY A 129 -2.55 -17.17 9.82
N HIS A 130 -1.78 -17.30 8.74
CA HIS A 130 -1.73 -18.51 7.93
C HIS A 130 -0.46 -18.60 7.10
N ALA A 131 0.24 -19.74 7.21
CA ALA A 131 1.45 -20.01 6.42
C ALA A 131 1.14 -20.51 4.99
N ASN A 132 -0.09 -20.98 4.76
CA ASN A 132 -0.53 -21.61 3.53
C ASN A 132 -1.42 -20.64 2.73
N GLY A 133 -1.17 -20.53 1.45
CA GLY A 133 -1.94 -19.70 0.53
C GLY A 133 -1.14 -19.44 -0.73
N THR A 134 -1.81 -19.27 -1.85
CA THR A 134 -1.19 -18.93 -3.14
C THR A 134 -1.73 -17.58 -3.60
N GLY A 135 -1.12 -16.48 -3.13
CA GLY A 135 -1.41 -15.13 -3.63
C GLY A 135 -2.87 -14.71 -3.61
N PHE A 136 -3.67 -15.20 -4.52
CA PHE A 136 -5.09 -14.83 -4.66
C PHE A 136 -6.08 -15.92 -4.22
N ASP A 137 -5.62 -17.08 -3.78
CA ASP A 137 -6.48 -18.16 -3.30
C ASP A 137 -6.45 -18.25 -1.77
N ALA A 138 -7.58 -17.95 -1.13
CA ALA A 138 -7.79 -18.05 0.31
C ALA A 138 -8.41 -19.40 0.75
N SER A 139 -8.73 -20.32 -0.17
CA SER A 139 -9.48 -21.53 0.12
C SER A 139 -8.80 -22.43 1.16
N ALA A 140 -7.47 -22.48 1.14
CA ALA A 140 -6.68 -23.34 2.02
C ALA A 140 -6.76 -22.97 3.50
N TRP A 141 -7.21 -21.77 3.86
CA TRP A 141 -7.20 -21.29 5.24
C TRP A 141 -8.47 -20.56 5.67
N ALA A 142 -9.16 -19.88 4.74
CA ALA A 142 -10.33 -19.04 5.04
C ALA A 142 -11.61 -19.86 5.25
N ILE A 143 -11.60 -21.13 4.87
CA ILE A 143 -12.76 -22.02 4.83
C ILE A 143 -12.48 -23.29 5.64
N ASN A 144 -13.42 -23.68 6.48
CA ASN A 144 -13.38 -24.94 7.19
C ASN A 144 -13.72 -26.11 6.25
N PRO A 145 -13.39 -27.38 6.60
CA PRO A 145 -13.73 -28.54 5.78
C PRO A 145 -15.22 -28.72 5.47
N ASP A 146 -16.11 -28.17 6.30
CA ASP A 146 -17.56 -28.16 6.09
C ASP A 146 -18.05 -27.03 5.18
N GLY A 147 -17.16 -26.23 4.61
CA GLY A 147 -17.48 -25.08 3.76
C GLY A 147 -17.81 -23.80 4.51
N SER A 148 -17.87 -23.81 5.83
CA SER A 148 -18.12 -22.60 6.64
C SER A 148 -16.89 -21.69 6.73
N ALA A 149 -17.11 -20.42 7.10
CA ALA A 149 -16.03 -19.46 7.29
C ALA A 149 -15.14 -19.83 8.47
N ASN A 150 -13.83 -19.89 8.27
CA ASN A 150 -12.84 -19.98 9.34
C ASN A 150 -12.65 -18.60 10.00
N LYS A 151 -13.61 -18.25 10.87
CA LYS A 151 -13.67 -16.91 11.47
C LYS A 151 -12.39 -16.49 12.19
N PRO A 152 -11.75 -17.33 13.06
CA PRO A 152 -10.51 -16.91 13.72
C PRO A 152 -9.42 -16.46 12.74
N LYS A 153 -9.18 -17.22 11.67
CA LYS A 153 -8.16 -16.89 10.67
C LYS A 153 -8.56 -15.69 9.79
N LEU A 154 -9.84 -15.57 9.46
CA LEU A 154 -10.34 -14.40 8.73
C LEU A 154 -10.22 -13.10 9.54
N GLU A 155 -10.42 -13.15 10.86
CA GLU A 155 -10.17 -12.02 11.76
C GLU A 155 -8.67 -11.71 11.89
N ASP A 156 -7.82 -12.74 11.99
CA ASP A 156 -6.36 -12.56 12.00
C ASP A 156 -5.90 -11.81 10.75
N PHE A 157 -6.30 -12.29 9.59
CA PHE A 157 -5.97 -11.67 8.31
C PHE A 157 -6.57 -10.26 8.17
N SER A 158 -7.77 -10.04 8.67
CA SER A 158 -8.48 -8.77 8.53
C SER A 158 -7.82 -7.64 9.32
N HIS A 159 -7.40 -7.88 10.56
CA HIS A 159 -6.86 -6.82 11.41
C HIS A 159 -5.97 -7.32 12.56
N ARG A 160 -6.27 -8.50 13.19
CA ARG A 160 -5.65 -8.88 14.46
C ARG A 160 -4.15 -9.20 14.33
N ALA A 161 -3.74 -9.80 13.20
CA ALA A 161 -2.35 -10.24 13.03
C ALA A 161 -1.36 -9.07 12.97
N ILE A 162 -1.66 -8.00 12.26
CA ILE A 162 -0.77 -6.82 12.19
C ILE A 162 -0.65 -6.16 13.56
N HIS A 163 -1.76 -5.95 14.25
CA HIS A 163 -1.77 -5.38 15.59
C HIS A 163 -0.92 -6.19 16.58
N LEU A 164 -1.17 -7.52 16.66
CA LEU A 164 -0.45 -8.36 17.61
C LEU A 164 1.03 -8.52 17.22
N MET A 165 1.36 -8.64 15.94
CA MET A 165 2.74 -8.60 15.45
C MET A 165 3.43 -7.29 15.88
N THR A 166 2.74 -6.15 15.79
CA THR A 166 3.30 -4.84 16.12
C THR A 166 3.52 -4.68 17.61
N THR A 167 2.54 -5.02 18.43
CA THR A 167 2.66 -4.92 19.91
C THR A 167 3.75 -5.84 20.44
N LEU A 168 3.75 -7.10 20.02
CA LEU A 168 4.81 -8.04 20.35
C LEU A 168 6.17 -7.59 19.82
N GLY A 169 6.22 -7.08 18.58
CA GLY A 169 7.48 -6.60 17.97
C GLY A 169 8.10 -5.46 18.75
N LYS A 170 7.30 -4.53 19.27
CA LYS A 170 7.79 -3.46 20.18
C LYS A 170 8.41 -4.04 21.45
N ASP A 171 7.83 -5.08 22.02
CA ASP A 171 8.36 -5.75 23.21
C ASP A 171 9.65 -6.54 22.90
N VAL A 172 9.72 -7.22 21.77
CA VAL A 172 10.92 -7.92 21.28
C VAL A 172 12.06 -6.93 21.06
N VAL A 173 11.80 -5.80 20.39
CA VAL A 173 12.76 -4.70 20.17
C VAL A 173 13.28 -4.18 21.50
N LYS A 174 12.41 -3.88 22.45
CA LYS A 174 12.77 -3.39 23.79
C LYS A 174 13.61 -4.41 24.54
N THR A 175 13.26 -5.68 24.46
CA THR A 175 13.96 -6.78 25.15
C THR A 175 15.38 -6.97 24.59
N TYR A 176 15.51 -6.96 23.26
CA TYR A 176 16.77 -7.16 22.58
C TYR A 176 17.73 -5.99 22.76
N TYR A 177 17.29 -4.76 22.47
CA TYR A 177 18.17 -3.58 22.55
C TYR A 177 18.26 -2.95 23.94
N GLY A 178 17.41 -3.36 24.88
CA GLY A 178 17.30 -2.71 26.20
C GLY A 178 16.64 -1.34 26.18
N ALA A 179 16.07 -0.93 25.04
CA ALA A 179 15.41 0.35 24.84
C ALA A 179 14.23 0.19 23.85
N ALA A 180 13.15 0.93 24.09
CA ALA A 180 12.05 0.98 23.16
C ALA A 180 12.42 1.72 21.86
N ALA A 181 11.76 1.37 20.74
CA ALA A 181 11.86 2.14 19.53
C ALA A 181 11.35 3.58 19.77
N SER A 182 12.08 4.56 19.29
CA SER A 182 11.69 5.98 19.39
C SER A 182 10.55 6.33 18.46
N ARG A 183 10.41 5.60 17.37
CA ARG A 183 9.33 5.72 16.38
C ARG A 183 8.99 4.35 15.80
N ALA A 184 7.72 4.18 15.46
CA ALA A 184 7.22 3.00 14.76
C ALA A 184 6.51 3.44 13.47
N TYR A 185 6.92 2.87 12.35
CA TYR A 185 6.36 3.13 11.03
C TYR A 185 5.73 1.86 10.44
N TYR A 186 4.78 2.06 9.56
CA TYR A 186 4.16 1.01 8.77
C TYR A 186 4.25 1.34 7.29
N GLN A 187 4.54 0.33 6.47
CA GLN A 187 4.51 0.43 5.01
C GLN A 187 3.85 -0.79 4.39
N GLY A 188 2.88 -0.55 3.50
CA GLY A 188 2.23 -1.63 2.77
C GLY A 188 1.51 -1.13 1.53
N CYS A 189 1.35 -2.02 0.55
CA CYS A 189 0.61 -1.77 -0.67
C CYS A 189 -0.45 -2.86 -0.88
N SER A 190 -1.53 -2.59 -1.64
CA SER A 190 -2.59 -3.56 -1.90
C SER A 190 -3.31 -3.97 -0.59
N THR A 191 -3.36 -5.25 -0.30
CA THR A 191 -3.79 -5.74 1.02
C THR A 191 -2.98 -5.12 2.15
N GLY A 192 -1.66 -4.92 1.96
CA GLY A 192 -0.83 -4.19 2.91
C GLY A 192 -1.28 -2.74 3.10
N GLY A 193 -1.74 -2.07 2.04
CA GLY A 193 -2.35 -0.74 2.15
C GLY A 193 -3.64 -0.76 2.97
N ARG A 194 -4.51 -1.78 2.78
CA ARG A 194 -5.70 -2.00 3.63
C ARG A 194 -5.31 -2.25 5.09
N MET A 195 -4.33 -3.11 5.33
CA MET A 195 -3.82 -3.38 6.68
C MET A 195 -3.36 -2.09 7.36
N GLY A 196 -2.60 -1.21 6.66
CA GLY A 196 -2.19 0.09 7.18
C GLY A 196 -3.37 1.01 7.52
N LEU A 197 -4.41 1.04 6.67
CA LEU A 197 -5.64 1.78 6.99
C LEU A 197 -6.37 1.19 8.19
N MET A 198 -6.39 -0.13 8.33
CA MET A 198 -6.99 -0.81 9.48
C MET A 198 -6.29 -0.43 10.80
N GLU A 199 -4.96 -0.34 10.78
CA GLU A 199 -4.17 0.13 11.93
C GLU A 199 -4.53 1.56 12.31
N VAL A 200 -4.59 2.48 11.33
CA VAL A 200 -4.97 3.88 11.56
C VAL A 200 -6.37 4.00 12.18
N GLN A 201 -7.29 3.13 11.78
CA GLN A 201 -8.70 3.16 12.19
C GLN A 201 -8.96 2.47 13.53
N ARG A 202 -8.42 1.26 13.73
CA ARG A 202 -8.71 0.41 14.90
C ARG A 202 -7.65 0.50 16.01
N TYR A 203 -6.37 0.69 15.62
CA TYR A 203 -5.22 0.61 16.51
C TYR A 203 -4.35 1.88 16.41
N PRO A 204 -4.94 3.05 16.68
CA PRO A 204 -4.30 4.34 16.40
C PRO A 204 -2.97 4.55 17.15
N ASP A 205 -2.69 3.75 18.18
CA ASP A 205 -1.47 3.86 19.00
C ASP A 205 -0.29 3.02 18.47
N ASP A 206 -0.50 2.21 17.44
CA ASP A 206 0.52 1.29 16.97
C ASP A 206 1.63 1.96 16.19
N PHE A 207 1.33 3.00 15.39
CA PHE A 207 2.32 3.64 14.51
C PHE A 207 2.30 5.16 14.60
N ASP A 208 3.48 5.79 14.50
CA ASP A 208 3.64 7.24 14.37
C ASP A 208 3.40 7.70 12.93
N GLY A 209 3.66 6.82 11.96
CA GLY A 209 3.44 7.09 10.55
C GLY A 209 3.08 5.83 9.78
N VAL A 210 2.17 5.98 8.80
CA VAL A 210 1.65 4.89 7.97
C VAL A 210 1.73 5.28 6.50
N ILE A 211 2.27 4.37 5.67
CA ILE A 211 2.19 4.43 4.20
C ILE A 211 1.22 3.35 3.75
N ALA A 212 0.10 3.75 3.17
CA ALA A 212 -0.91 2.85 2.62
C ALA A 212 -1.03 3.06 1.10
N GLY A 213 -0.37 2.20 0.33
CA GLY A 213 -0.36 2.24 -1.13
C GLY A 213 -1.47 1.41 -1.74
N ALA A 214 -2.10 1.90 -2.81
CA ALA A 214 -3.11 1.20 -3.60
C ALA A 214 -4.03 0.29 -2.77
N PRO A 215 -4.66 0.81 -1.69
CA PRO A 215 -5.29 -0.01 -0.67
C PRO A 215 -6.51 -0.77 -1.20
N VAL A 216 -6.54 -2.08 -0.99
CA VAL A 216 -7.73 -2.92 -1.19
C VAL A 216 -8.65 -2.77 0.03
N TYR A 217 -9.05 -1.53 0.33
CA TYR A 217 -9.66 -1.18 1.63
C TYR A 217 -11.08 -1.70 1.84
N THR A 218 -11.75 -2.11 0.75
CA THR A 218 -13.07 -2.76 0.80
C THR A 218 -13.11 -3.99 -0.10
N LEU A 219 -14.08 -4.87 0.09
CA LEU A 219 -14.37 -6.01 -0.80
C LEU A 219 -14.86 -5.58 -2.19
N GLN A 220 -15.05 -4.29 -2.42
CA GLN A 220 -15.43 -3.75 -3.73
C GLN A 220 -14.37 -4.02 -4.81
N THR A 221 -13.09 -4.14 -4.42
CA THR A 221 -12.03 -4.56 -5.37
C THR A 221 -12.33 -5.94 -5.94
N GLN A 222 -12.67 -6.91 -5.07
CA GLN A 222 -12.97 -8.28 -5.47
C GLN A 222 -14.28 -8.37 -6.26
N THR A 223 -15.33 -7.67 -5.82
CA THR A 223 -16.61 -7.66 -6.53
C THR A 223 -16.50 -6.97 -7.89
N SER A 224 -15.71 -5.88 -7.99
CA SER A 224 -15.43 -5.21 -9.27
C SER A 224 -14.66 -6.13 -10.22
N ALA A 225 -13.64 -6.86 -9.71
CA ALA A 225 -12.90 -7.83 -10.52
C ALA A 225 -13.83 -8.91 -11.08
N GLN A 226 -14.75 -9.45 -10.26
CA GLN A 226 -15.73 -10.45 -10.70
C GLN A 226 -16.66 -9.91 -11.80
N LEU A 227 -17.21 -8.70 -11.64
CA LEU A 227 -18.08 -8.09 -12.65
C LEU A 227 -17.35 -7.82 -13.97
N ARG A 228 -16.08 -7.38 -13.89
CA ARG A 228 -15.22 -7.19 -15.09
C ARG A 228 -14.91 -8.51 -15.77
N THR A 229 -14.58 -9.56 -15.00
CA THR A 229 -14.37 -10.92 -15.53
C THR A 229 -15.59 -11.36 -16.34
N LEU A 230 -16.79 -11.25 -15.78
CA LEU A 230 -18.02 -11.64 -16.48
C LEU A 230 -18.29 -10.81 -17.73
N ALA A 231 -17.94 -9.52 -17.73
CA ALA A 231 -18.09 -8.69 -18.93
C ALA A 231 -17.21 -9.19 -20.09
N PHE A 232 -15.97 -9.62 -19.82
CA PHE A 232 -15.05 -10.12 -20.85
C PHE A 232 -15.17 -11.62 -21.14
N GLU A 233 -15.83 -12.39 -20.28
CA GLU A 233 -16.15 -13.80 -20.52
C GLU A 233 -17.46 -14.00 -21.30
N ALA A 234 -18.24 -12.96 -21.55
CA ALA A 234 -19.41 -13.00 -22.43
C ALA A 234 -19.00 -13.49 -23.85
N PRO A 235 -19.88 -14.20 -24.56
CA PRO A 235 -19.57 -14.74 -25.89
C PRO A 235 -19.02 -13.67 -26.85
N GLY A 236 -17.81 -13.90 -27.37
CA GLY A 236 -17.11 -12.98 -28.28
C GLY A 236 -16.54 -11.71 -27.66
N ALA A 237 -16.61 -11.53 -26.34
CA ALA A 237 -16.14 -10.32 -25.66
C ALA A 237 -14.69 -10.41 -25.15
N ARG A 238 -14.07 -11.60 -25.18
CA ARG A 238 -12.73 -11.83 -24.62
C ARG A 238 -11.66 -10.94 -25.27
N LEU A 239 -10.89 -10.23 -24.45
CA LEU A 239 -9.72 -9.51 -24.87
C LEU A 239 -8.46 -10.36 -24.69
N LEU A 240 -7.53 -10.27 -25.62
CA LEU A 240 -6.21 -10.90 -25.60
C LEU A 240 -5.12 -9.82 -25.63
N PRO A 241 -3.85 -10.16 -25.35
CA PRO A 241 -2.77 -9.17 -25.27
C PRO A 241 -2.64 -8.24 -26.51
N GLN A 242 -2.88 -8.76 -27.72
CA GLN A 242 -2.88 -7.94 -28.94
C GLN A 242 -3.99 -6.88 -28.95
N HIS A 243 -5.19 -7.20 -28.44
CA HIS A 243 -6.28 -6.23 -28.31
C HIS A 243 -5.93 -5.15 -27.27
N LEU A 244 -5.27 -5.52 -26.16
CA LEU A 244 -4.82 -4.55 -25.14
C LEU A 244 -3.80 -3.55 -25.72
N SER A 245 -2.84 -4.04 -26.54
CA SER A 245 -1.90 -3.20 -27.26
C SER A 245 -2.61 -2.24 -28.22
N LEU A 246 -3.61 -2.74 -28.96
CA LEU A 246 -4.42 -1.92 -29.88
C LEU A 246 -5.16 -0.82 -29.13
N ILE A 247 -5.85 -1.17 -28.04
CA ILE A 247 -6.61 -0.24 -27.21
C ILE A 247 -5.68 0.82 -26.60
N SER A 248 -4.58 0.40 -25.97
CA SER A 248 -3.62 1.29 -25.33
C SER A 248 -3.06 2.33 -26.31
N LYS A 249 -2.68 1.92 -27.53
CA LYS A 249 -2.20 2.82 -28.59
C LYS A 249 -3.27 3.82 -28.98
N ALA A 250 -4.52 3.40 -29.14
CA ALA A 250 -5.61 4.28 -29.54
C ALA A 250 -5.99 5.27 -28.42
N VAL A 251 -5.97 4.83 -27.16
CA VAL A 251 -6.17 5.69 -25.98
C VAL A 251 -5.10 6.77 -25.92
N LEU A 252 -3.82 6.40 -26.07
CA LEU A 252 -2.71 7.38 -26.06
C LEU A 252 -2.82 8.34 -27.24
N ALA A 253 -3.10 7.86 -28.45
CA ALA A 253 -3.28 8.73 -29.61
C ALA A 253 -4.42 9.76 -29.42
N ALA A 254 -5.48 9.39 -28.69
CA ALA A 254 -6.62 10.26 -28.46
C ALA A 254 -6.42 11.25 -27.30
N CYS A 255 -5.60 10.89 -26.28
CA CYS A 255 -5.65 11.59 -25.01
C CYS A 255 -4.28 12.08 -24.48
N ASP A 256 -3.15 11.48 -24.89
CA ASP A 256 -1.84 11.75 -24.30
C ASP A 256 -1.45 13.24 -24.34
N ALA A 257 -1.56 13.86 -25.52
CA ALA A 257 -1.21 15.27 -25.66
C ALA A 257 -2.15 16.26 -24.91
N LYS A 258 -3.30 15.79 -24.40
CA LYS A 258 -4.30 16.68 -23.75
C LYS A 258 -3.85 17.16 -22.37
N ASP A 259 -2.89 16.51 -21.76
CA ASP A 259 -2.36 16.90 -20.44
C ASP A 259 -1.07 17.75 -20.50
N GLY A 260 -0.71 18.18 -21.72
CA GLY A 260 0.41 19.10 -21.98
C GLY A 260 1.72 18.42 -22.40
N ALA A 261 1.77 17.07 -22.49
CA ALA A 261 2.92 16.34 -23.00
C ALA A 261 2.47 15.07 -23.74
N ALA A 262 3.15 14.75 -24.84
CA ALA A 262 2.92 13.49 -25.57
C ALA A 262 4.07 12.53 -25.24
N ASP A 263 4.03 11.92 -24.06
CA ASP A 263 5.11 11.10 -23.51
C ASP A 263 4.69 9.65 -23.17
N GLY A 264 3.50 9.25 -23.57
CA GLY A 264 2.97 7.90 -23.36
C GLY A 264 2.34 7.67 -21.99
N VAL A 265 2.04 8.75 -21.24
CA VAL A 265 1.44 8.66 -19.91
C VAL A 265 0.30 9.67 -19.75
N LEU A 266 -0.91 9.16 -19.55
CA LEU A 266 -2.03 10.03 -19.17
C LEU A 266 -1.90 10.46 -17.71
N ARG A 267 -1.79 11.76 -17.46
CA ARG A 267 -1.68 12.31 -16.09
C ARG A 267 -3.01 12.38 -15.39
N ASP A 268 -4.07 12.68 -16.13
CA ASP A 268 -5.43 12.58 -15.65
C ASP A 268 -6.29 11.75 -16.62
N PRO A 269 -6.36 10.43 -16.44
CA PRO A 269 -7.16 9.56 -17.30
C PRO A 269 -8.66 9.87 -17.25
N ARG A 270 -9.13 10.61 -16.23
CA ARG A 270 -10.54 11.02 -16.09
C ARG A 270 -10.96 12.01 -17.17
N ALA A 271 -10.02 12.77 -17.71
CA ALA A 271 -10.26 13.71 -18.79
C ALA A 271 -10.19 13.09 -20.21
N CYS A 272 -9.86 11.79 -20.30
CA CYS A 272 -9.74 11.10 -21.58
C CYS A 272 -11.11 10.65 -22.11
N ASP A 273 -11.51 11.15 -23.27
CA ASP A 273 -12.79 10.91 -23.94
C ASP A 273 -12.74 9.81 -25.00
N PHE A 274 -11.67 8.98 -25.03
CA PHE A 274 -11.54 7.87 -25.96
C PHE A 274 -12.79 6.98 -25.94
N GLU A 275 -13.29 6.65 -27.15
CA GLU A 275 -14.50 5.83 -27.35
C GLU A 275 -14.13 4.49 -28.03
N PRO A 276 -14.34 3.34 -27.38
CA PRO A 276 -14.00 2.03 -27.93
C PRO A 276 -14.56 1.71 -29.31
N ALA A 277 -15.70 2.28 -29.70
CA ALA A 277 -16.30 2.07 -31.02
C ALA A 277 -15.41 2.56 -32.18
N THR A 278 -14.46 3.44 -31.92
CA THR A 278 -13.48 3.88 -32.93
C THR A 278 -12.58 2.74 -33.42
N LEU A 279 -12.48 1.68 -32.63
CA LEU A 279 -11.74 0.45 -32.96
C LEU A 279 -12.62 -0.68 -33.48
N ALA A 280 -13.93 -0.45 -33.70
CA ALA A 280 -14.84 -1.50 -34.15
C ALA A 280 -14.42 -2.07 -35.52
N CYS A 281 -14.49 -3.38 -35.67
CA CYS A 281 -14.15 -4.08 -36.94
C CYS A 281 -15.07 -3.63 -38.08
N THR A 282 -14.46 -3.40 -39.24
CA THR A 282 -15.14 -3.20 -40.52
C THR A 282 -15.07 -4.48 -41.37
N SER A 283 -15.89 -4.57 -42.42
CA SER A 283 -15.92 -5.74 -43.27
C SER A 283 -14.53 -6.04 -43.85
N GLY A 284 -14.11 -7.29 -43.76
CA GLY A 284 -12.82 -7.78 -44.30
C GLY A 284 -11.58 -7.47 -43.42
N GLN A 285 -11.75 -6.83 -42.27
CA GLN A 285 -10.66 -6.52 -41.35
C GLN A 285 -10.30 -7.76 -40.51
N ALA A 286 -9.00 -7.97 -40.25
CA ALA A 286 -8.53 -9.07 -39.39
C ALA A 286 -8.92 -8.81 -37.92
N ALA A 287 -9.40 -9.84 -37.24
CA ALA A 287 -9.94 -9.74 -35.90
C ALA A 287 -8.91 -9.23 -34.85
N GLU A 288 -7.63 -9.43 -35.09
CA GLU A 288 -6.54 -8.96 -34.20
C GLU A 288 -6.26 -7.46 -34.33
N SER A 289 -6.74 -6.82 -35.42
CA SER A 289 -6.49 -5.39 -35.71
C SER A 289 -7.69 -4.49 -35.41
N CYS A 290 -8.75 -5.03 -34.82
CA CYS A 290 -9.98 -4.30 -34.50
C CYS A 290 -10.70 -4.96 -33.31
N LEU A 291 -11.77 -4.36 -32.84
CA LEU A 291 -12.62 -4.91 -31.76
C LEU A 291 -13.95 -5.41 -32.32
N MET A 292 -14.30 -6.65 -32.03
CA MET A 292 -15.63 -7.18 -32.30
C MET A 292 -16.70 -6.45 -31.51
N PRO A 293 -17.96 -6.38 -31.94
CA PRO A 293 -19.03 -5.66 -31.25
C PRO A 293 -19.19 -6.04 -29.77
N ALA A 294 -19.03 -7.32 -29.44
CA ALA A 294 -19.06 -7.80 -28.04
C ALA A 294 -17.90 -7.26 -27.20
N GLN A 295 -16.69 -7.17 -27.78
CA GLN A 295 -15.51 -6.59 -27.13
C GLN A 295 -15.70 -5.08 -26.87
N VAL A 296 -16.24 -4.34 -27.86
CA VAL A 296 -16.58 -2.92 -27.71
C VAL A 296 -17.58 -2.73 -26.57
N THR A 297 -18.61 -3.56 -26.50
CA THR A 297 -19.66 -3.49 -25.45
C THR A 297 -19.06 -3.76 -24.07
N ALA A 298 -18.25 -4.81 -23.92
CA ALA A 298 -17.61 -5.16 -22.66
C ALA A 298 -16.64 -4.06 -22.21
N LEU A 299 -15.83 -3.50 -23.12
CA LEU A 299 -14.87 -2.44 -22.82
C LEU A 299 -15.57 -1.15 -22.37
N ARG A 300 -16.66 -0.75 -23.04
CA ARG A 300 -17.51 0.38 -22.60
C ARG A 300 -18.06 0.17 -21.19
N LYS A 301 -18.56 -1.05 -20.90
CA LYS A 301 -19.09 -1.41 -19.58
C LYS A 301 -18.02 -1.26 -18.51
N VAL A 302 -16.81 -1.74 -18.76
CA VAL A 302 -15.69 -1.69 -17.80
C VAL A 302 -15.17 -0.25 -17.62
N TYR A 303 -15.14 0.56 -18.66
CA TYR A 303 -14.78 1.99 -18.54
C TYR A 303 -15.87 2.84 -17.87
N ALA A 304 -17.14 2.44 -17.96
CA ALA A 304 -18.24 3.16 -17.28
C ALA A 304 -18.36 2.78 -15.79
N GLY A 305 -17.96 1.56 -15.44
CA GLY A 305 -18.30 0.96 -14.16
C GLY A 305 -19.78 0.58 -14.06
N GLU A 306 -20.20 0.05 -12.91
CA GLU A 306 -21.57 -0.38 -12.66
C GLU A 306 -22.11 0.19 -11.35
N LYS A 307 -23.42 0.38 -11.27
CA LYS A 307 -24.11 0.89 -10.07
C LYS A 307 -25.12 -0.14 -9.56
N LEU A 308 -25.34 -0.13 -8.25
CA LEU A 308 -26.47 -0.79 -7.60
C LEU A 308 -27.77 -0.10 -7.96
N ALA A 309 -28.91 -0.73 -7.71
CA ALA A 309 -30.22 -0.11 -7.84
C ALA A 309 -30.38 1.15 -6.96
N SER A 310 -29.66 1.23 -5.85
CA SER A 310 -29.61 2.41 -4.99
C SER A 310 -28.82 3.60 -5.57
N GLY A 311 -28.18 3.45 -6.72
CA GLY A 311 -27.26 4.43 -7.31
C GLY A 311 -25.80 4.35 -6.77
N ALA A 312 -25.54 3.60 -5.71
CA ALA A 312 -24.18 3.41 -5.20
C ALA A 312 -23.32 2.62 -6.19
N ILE A 313 -22.03 2.88 -6.22
CA ILE A 313 -21.09 2.24 -7.15
C ILE A 313 -20.94 0.75 -6.80
N ALA A 314 -21.29 -0.14 -7.70
CA ALA A 314 -21.08 -1.58 -7.60
C ALA A 314 -19.66 -1.97 -8.06
N SER A 315 -19.23 -1.42 -9.20
CA SER A 315 -17.90 -1.55 -9.75
C SER A 315 -17.38 -0.19 -10.20
N TYR A 316 -16.20 0.19 -9.72
CA TYR A 316 -15.54 1.40 -10.23
C TYR A 316 -15.15 1.26 -11.70
N PRO A 317 -15.20 2.37 -12.47
CA PRO A 317 -14.57 2.42 -13.78
C PRO A 317 -13.09 2.04 -13.69
N LEU A 318 -12.56 1.33 -14.69
CA LEU A 318 -11.12 1.31 -14.94
C LEU A 318 -10.71 2.59 -15.64
N ASP A 319 -9.62 3.17 -15.18
CA ASP A 319 -9.06 4.35 -15.81
C ASP A 319 -8.31 3.96 -17.11
N LYS A 320 -8.40 4.84 -18.13
CA LYS A 320 -7.77 4.68 -19.43
C LYS A 320 -6.26 4.95 -19.37
N GLY A 321 -5.49 4.38 -20.32
CA GLY A 321 -4.04 4.55 -20.38
C GLY A 321 -3.22 3.48 -19.65
N GLY A 322 -3.89 2.53 -18.97
CA GLY A 322 -3.27 1.40 -18.27
C GLY A 322 -3.49 0.03 -18.93
N GLU A 323 -4.12 -0.02 -20.10
CA GLU A 323 -4.64 -1.25 -20.71
C GLU A 323 -3.56 -2.28 -21.01
N SER A 324 -2.35 -1.86 -21.33
CA SER A 324 -1.21 -2.76 -21.54
C SER A 324 -0.86 -3.58 -20.28
N GLY A 325 -1.20 -3.09 -19.09
CA GLY A 325 -1.02 -3.76 -17.80
C GLY A 325 -2.19 -4.65 -17.36
N TRP A 326 -3.25 -4.80 -18.17
CA TRP A 326 -4.46 -5.54 -17.79
C TRP A 326 -4.34 -7.05 -17.86
N VAL A 327 -3.26 -7.57 -18.43
CA VAL A 327 -3.01 -9.02 -18.52
C VAL A 327 -3.03 -9.63 -17.11
N ARG A 328 -3.78 -10.73 -16.93
CA ARG A 328 -4.02 -11.45 -15.66
C ARG A 328 -4.93 -10.76 -14.64
N PHE A 329 -5.12 -9.45 -14.71
CA PHE A 329 -6.03 -8.74 -13.81
C PHE A 329 -7.43 -8.57 -14.41
N VAL A 330 -7.49 -8.27 -15.71
CA VAL A 330 -8.71 -7.93 -16.43
C VAL A 330 -8.87 -8.77 -17.69
N ALA A 331 -7.77 -9.15 -18.34
CA ALA A 331 -7.78 -9.88 -19.60
C ALA A 331 -6.95 -11.17 -19.50
N ALA A 332 -7.33 -12.17 -20.32
CA ALA A 332 -6.64 -13.44 -20.43
C ALA A 332 -5.22 -13.27 -20.99
N THR A 333 -4.30 -14.19 -20.65
CA THR A 333 -2.93 -14.22 -21.19
C THR A 333 -2.87 -14.81 -22.60
N ALA A 334 -3.78 -15.76 -22.91
CA ALA A 334 -3.88 -16.40 -24.21
C ALA A 334 -5.30 -16.88 -24.49
N ALA A 335 -5.57 -17.23 -25.74
CA ALA A 335 -6.80 -17.94 -26.11
C ALA A 335 -6.83 -19.29 -25.37
N GLY A 336 -7.93 -19.59 -24.70
CA GLY A 336 -8.10 -20.83 -23.93
C GLY A 336 -7.68 -20.75 -22.45
N ASP A 337 -7.09 -19.65 -21.99
CA ASP A 337 -6.90 -19.42 -20.56
C ASP A 337 -8.25 -19.47 -19.81
N PRO A 338 -8.28 -19.98 -18.57
CA PRO A 338 -9.52 -20.10 -17.78
C PRO A 338 -10.14 -18.76 -17.36
N GLY A 339 -9.65 -17.64 -17.88
CA GLY A 339 -10.14 -16.32 -17.59
C GLY A 339 -9.24 -15.54 -16.63
N THR A 340 -9.76 -14.45 -16.15
CA THR A 340 -9.05 -13.52 -15.30
C THR A 340 -9.23 -13.84 -13.82
N ASN A 341 -8.32 -13.36 -12.99
CA ASN A 341 -8.43 -13.52 -11.56
C ASN A 341 -9.55 -12.64 -10.99
N SER A 342 -10.58 -13.26 -10.46
CA SER A 342 -11.69 -12.58 -9.77
C SER A 342 -11.34 -12.07 -8.36
N GLY A 343 -10.05 -11.91 -8.05
CA GLY A 343 -9.60 -11.37 -6.77
C GLY A 343 -9.93 -12.24 -5.54
N GLY A 344 -10.04 -13.56 -5.74
CA GLY A 344 -10.34 -14.51 -4.66
C GLY A 344 -11.82 -14.68 -4.33
N MET A 345 -12.74 -14.03 -5.06
CA MET A 345 -14.19 -14.15 -4.81
C MET A 345 -14.68 -15.60 -4.88
N PHE A 346 -14.14 -16.39 -5.82
CA PHE A 346 -14.52 -17.78 -5.97
C PHE A 346 -14.30 -18.59 -4.68
N ALA A 347 -13.15 -18.46 -4.05
CA ALA A 347 -12.83 -19.15 -2.81
C ALA A 347 -13.68 -18.66 -1.62
N LEU A 348 -14.08 -17.40 -1.61
CA LEU A 348 -14.77 -16.76 -0.50
C LEU A 348 -16.31 -16.73 -0.63
N ARG A 349 -16.89 -17.33 -1.69
CA ARG A 349 -18.34 -17.30 -1.90
C ARG A 349 -19.14 -17.81 -0.70
N GLY A 350 -18.68 -18.88 -0.01
CA GLY A 350 -19.30 -19.35 1.22
C GLY A 350 -19.31 -18.30 2.34
N PRO A 351 -18.14 -17.79 2.78
CA PRO A 351 -18.05 -16.71 3.77
C PRO A 351 -18.79 -15.43 3.41
N LEU A 352 -18.85 -15.07 2.12
CA LEU A 352 -19.43 -13.82 1.66
C LEU A 352 -20.92 -13.90 1.33
N LEU A 353 -21.37 -15.02 0.77
CA LEU A 353 -22.73 -15.19 0.25
C LEU A 353 -23.57 -16.17 1.06
N GLY A 354 -22.93 -16.92 1.99
CA GLY A 354 -23.58 -18.00 2.73
C GLY A 354 -23.83 -19.25 1.89
N ASP A 355 -23.27 -19.33 0.69
CA ASP A 355 -23.42 -20.46 -0.25
C ASP A 355 -22.07 -20.81 -0.88
N ALA A 356 -21.49 -21.90 -0.41
CA ALA A 356 -20.20 -22.40 -0.91
C ALA A 356 -20.27 -22.93 -2.36
N ASN A 357 -21.48 -23.17 -2.88
CA ASN A 357 -21.73 -23.65 -4.23
C ASN A 357 -22.32 -22.59 -5.16
N PHE A 358 -22.34 -21.34 -4.74
CA PHE A 358 -22.85 -20.25 -5.56
C PHE A 358 -22.22 -20.25 -6.95
N ASP A 359 -23.06 -20.24 -7.99
CA ASP A 359 -22.59 -20.15 -9.37
C ASP A 359 -22.09 -18.71 -9.68
N MET A 360 -20.78 -18.57 -9.83
CA MET A 360 -20.16 -17.27 -10.08
C MET A 360 -20.52 -16.69 -11.46
N ALA A 361 -21.02 -17.48 -12.40
CA ALA A 361 -21.57 -16.96 -13.66
C ALA A 361 -22.86 -16.13 -13.43
N GLY A 362 -23.61 -16.44 -12.37
CA GLY A 362 -24.77 -15.68 -11.91
C GLY A 362 -24.47 -14.46 -11.02
N PHE A 363 -23.22 -14.03 -10.90
CA PHE A 363 -22.85 -12.88 -10.06
C PHE A 363 -23.30 -11.56 -10.69
N THR A 364 -24.09 -10.79 -9.95
CA THR A 364 -24.70 -9.54 -10.39
C THR A 364 -24.45 -8.38 -9.42
N THR A 365 -24.97 -7.21 -9.75
CA THR A 365 -24.94 -6.06 -8.82
C THR A 365 -25.73 -6.30 -7.53
N GLU A 366 -26.78 -7.13 -7.54
CA GLU A 366 -27.50 -7.57 -6.34
C GLU A 366 -26.62 -8.46 -5.46
N THR A 367 -25.77 -9.29 -6.07
CA THR A 367 -24.78 -10.10 -5.34
C THR A 367 -23.75 -9.22 -4.67
N VAL A 368 -23.31 -8.12 -5.30
CA VAL A 368 -22.44 -7.10 -4.65
C VAL A 368 -23.10 -6.55 -3.38
N ALA A 369 -24.39 -6.26 -3.41
CA ALA A 369 -25.11 -5.77 -2.21
C ALA A 369 -25.08 -6.80 -1.07
N LYS A 370 -25.22 -8.10 -1.37
CA LYS A 370 -25.10 -9.19 -0.38
C LYS A 370 -23.69 -9.26 0.20
N VAL A 371 -22.64 -9.18 -0.65
CA VAL A 371 -21.23 -9.17 -0.19
C VAL A 371 -20.99 -8.02 0.79
N ARG A 372 -21.49 -6.81 0.52
CA ARG A 372 -21.33 -5.63 1.39
C ARG A 372 -22.00 -5.78 2.76
N SER A 373 -23.05 -6.57 2.86
CA SER A 373 -23.76 -6.84 4.11
C SER A 373 -23.24 -8.10 4.82
N SER A 374 -22.26 -8.80 4.27
CA SER A 374 -21.70 -10.01 4.86
C SER A 374 -20.96 -9.72 6.19
N TRP A 375 -20.88 -10.72 7.06
CA TRP A 375 -20.06 -10.64 8.26
C TRP A 375 -18.59 -10.29 7.93
N LEU A 376 -18.06 -10.91 6.87
CA LEU A 376 -16.67 -10.68 6.47
C LEU A 376 -16.42 -9.23 6.06
N ALA A 377 -17.35 -8.58 5.38
CA ALA A 377 -17.24 -7.14 5.09
C ALA A 377 -17.11 -6.30 6.36
N GLY A 378 -17.83 -6.66 7.42
CA GLY A 378 -17.79 -5.96 8.71
C GLY A 378 -16.44 -6.04 9.43
N VAL A 379 -15.65 -7.10 9.23
CA VAL A 379 -14.35 -7.28 9.87
C VAL A 379 -13.17 -6.93 8.96
N TYR A 380 -13.32 -7.12 7.66
CA TYR A 380 -12.26 -6.95 6.66
C TYR A 380 -12.10 -5.50 6.18
N GLU A 381 -13.22 -4.77 6.04
CA GLU A 381 -13.19 -3.46 5.37
C GLU A 381 -12.63 -2.35 6.27
N ALA A 382 -11.60 -1.69 5.79
CA ALA A 382 -10.98 -0.53 6.41
C ALA A 382 -11.61 0.76 5.86
N LYS A 383 -12.92 0.93 6.05
CA LYS A 383 -13.72 2.01 5.46
C LYS A 383 -14.11 3.13 6.42
N GLU A 384 -13.66 3.06 7.68
CA GLU A 384 -13.88 4.15 8.64
C GLU A 384 -13.12 5.41 8.21
N THR A 385 -13.84 6.50 8.09
CA THR A 385 -13.29 7.79 7.62
C THR A 385 -12.92 8.74 8.75
N ASN A 386 -13.48 8.54 9.96
CA ASN A 386 -13.09 9.33 11.12
C ASN A 386 -11.89 8.71 11.84
N ILE A 387 -10.70 9.17 11.48
CA ILE A 387 -9.43 8.75 12.07
C ILE A 387 -8.90 9.73 13.13
N SER A 388 -9.79 10.47 13.77
CA SER A 388 -9.43 11.48 14.79
C SER A 388 -8.55 10.95 15.93
N PRO A 389 -8.69 9.71 16.44
CA PRO A 389 -7.77 9.20 17.45
C PRO A 389 -6.32 9.18 16.96
N PHE A 390 -6.06 8.71 15.76
CA PHE A 390 -4.73 8.69 15.14
C PHE A 390 -4.16 10.10 14.92
N VAL A 391 -4.99 11.01 14.40
CA VAL A 391 -4.58 12.41 14.14
C VAL A 391 -4.27 13.16 15.44
N ARG A 392 -5.09 12.98 16.49
CA ARG A 392 -4.88 13.64 17.79
C ARG A 392 -3.56 13.29 18.47
N ARG A 393 -3.06 12.07 18.28
CA ARG A 393 -1.75 11.67 18.84
C ARG A 393 -0.56 12.09 17.97
N GLY A 394 -0.82 12.80 16.87
CA GLY A 394 0.22 13.29 15.95
C GLY A 394 0.57 12.33 14.80
N GLY A 395 -0.17 11.24 14.61
CA GLY A 395 0.04 10.26 13.56
C GLY A 395 0.00 10.89 12.16
N LYS A 396 0.77 10.36 11.22
CA LYS A 396 0.85 10.82 9.83
C LYS A 396 0.53 9.68 8.86
N LEU A 397 -0.35 9.96 7.89
CA LEU A 397 -0.79 8.99 6.88
C LEU A 397 -0.45 9.48 5.48
N ILE A 398 0.40 8.74 4.77
CA ILE A 398 0.58 8.88 3.33
C ILE A 398 -0.25 7.79 2.66
N LEU A 399 -1.23 8.22 1.88
CA LEU A 399 -1.92 7.39 0.89
C LEU A 399 -1.27 7.61 -0.47
N TRP A 400 -1.12 6.56 -1.27
CA TRP A 400 -0.77 6.70 -2.67
C TRP A 400 -1.45 5.66 -3.54
N HIS A 401 -1.69 5.98 -4.82
CA HIS A 401 -2.30 5.06 -5.78
C HIS A 401 -1.84 5.39 -7.20
N GLY A 402 -1.62 4.37 -8.03
CA GLY A 402 -1.31 4.55 -9.44
C GLY A 402 -2.57 4.68 -10.29
N PHE A 403 -2.63 5.63 -11.21
CA PHE A 403 -3.78 5.78 -12.12
C PHE A 403 -3.95 4.62 -13.11
N SER A 404 -2.88 3.88 -13.39
CA SER A 404 -2.93 2.70 -14.28
C SER A 404 -3.15 1.38 -13.54
N ASP A 405 -3.65 1.43 -12.30
CA ASP A 405 -3.90 0.24 -11.50
C ASP A 405 -5.11 -0.56 -12.06
N PRO A 406 -4.91 -1.80 -12.52
CA PRO A 406 -6.01 -2.63 -13.04
C PRO A 406 -6.78 -3.38 -11.95
N GLY A 407 -6.32 -3.33 -10.71
CA GLY A 407 -6.91 -4.02 -9.55
C GLY A 407 -7.84 -3.12 -8.75
N PRO A 408 -7.42 -2.62 -7.58
CA PRO A 408 -8.19 -1.66 -6.80
C PRO A 408 -8.30 -0.33 -7.52
N SER A 409 -9.39 0.41 -7.26
CA SER A 409 -9.65 1.65 -7.97
C SER A 409 -8.98 2.85 -7.33
N THR A 410 -8.23 3.61 -8.12
CA THR A 410 -7.69 4.91 -7.72
C THR A 410 -8.80 5.88 -7.31
N ARG A 411 -9.94 5.85 -8.02
CA ARG A 411 -11.13 6.68 -7.70
C ARG A 411 -11.69 6.35 -6.31
N GLY A 412 -11.73 5.06 -5.95
CA GLY A 412 -12.15 4.66 -4.61
C GLY A 412 -11.22 5.17 -3.51
N THR A 413 -9.90 5.18 -3.76
CA THR A 413 -8.94 5.77 -2.82
C THR A 413 -9.08 7.28 -2.71
N ILE A 414 -9.35 7.98 -3.81
CA ILE A 414 -9.64 9.42 -3.80
C ILE A 414 -10.92 9.70 -2.98
N GLU A 415 -12.00 8.98 -3.22
CA GLU A 415 -13.26 9.11 -2.48
C GLU A 415 -13.07 8.86 -0.97
N TYR A 416 -12.31 7.82 -0.61
CA TYR A 416 -11.97 7.56 0.79
C TYR A 416 -11.20 8.74 1.42
N TYR A 417 -10.18 9.24 0.73
CA TYR A 417 -9.36 10.36 1.20
C TYR A 417 -10.20 11.62 1.41
N GLU A 418 -11.02 12.00 0.44
CA GLU A 418 -11.90 13.17 0.54
C GLU A 418 -12.96 13.03 1.66
N ALA A 419 -13.50 11.82 1.83
CA ALA A 419 -14.43 11.54 2.93
C ALA A 419 -13.71 11.61 4.29
N ALA A 420 -12.49 11.11 4.39
CA ALA A 420 -11.70 11.17 5.61
C ALA A 420 -11.30 12.62 5.97
N LEU A 421 -10.96 13.45 4.97
CA LEU A 421 -10.71 14.89 5.19
C LEU A 421 -11.94 15.60 5.78
N LYS A 422 -13.14 15.25 5.32
CA LYS A 422 -14.40 15.84 5.83
C LYS A 422 -14.76 15.35 7.23
N ALA A 423 -14.53 14.06 7.51
CA ALA A 423 -14.94 13.41 8.76
C ALA A 423 -13.96 13.63 9.92
N THR A 424 -12.69 13.94 9.62
CA THR A 424 -11.60 14.00 10.61
C THR A 424 -11.09 15.44 10.78
N PRO A 425 -11.32 16.09 11.92
CA PRO A 425 -10.76 17.41 12.19
C PRO A 425 -9.23 17.45 12.09
N ARG A 426 -8.68 18.45 11.45
CA ARG A 426 -7.22 18.66 11.23
C ARG A 426 -6.54 17.54 10.44
N SER A 427 -7.28 16.80 9.64
CA SER A 427 -6.73 15.74 8.78
C SER A 427 -5.79 16.28 7.70
N ASP A 428 -5.99 17.51 7.25
CA ASP A 428 -5.10 18.23 6.32
C ASP A 428 -3.65 18.37 6.84
N ALA A 429 -3.46 18.44 8.18
CA ALA A 429 -2.15 18.41 8.81
C ALA A 429 -1.59 17.00 9.06
N ALA A 430 -2.37 15.94 8.78
CA ALA A 430 -2.03 14.56 9.13
C ALA A 430 -2.14 13.57 7.97
N MET A 431 -2.78 13.94 6.86
CA MET A 431 -3.00 13.07 5.71
C MET A 431 -2.51 13.70 4.42
N ARG A 432 -1.90 12.90 3.56
CA ARG A 432 -1.62 13.23 2.14
C ARG A 432 -1.99 12.06 1.26
N LEU A 433 -2.57 12.38 0.11
CA LEU A 433 -2.77 11.43 -0.98
C LEU A 433 -1.89 11.83 -2.16
N PHE A 434 -1.21 10.86 -2.74
CA PHE A 434 -0.48 11.02 -4.00
C PHE A 434 -1.09 10.11 -5.05
N VAL A 435 -1.50 10.67 -6.17
CA VAL A 435 -1.94 9.90 -7.31
C VAL A 435 -0.83 9.89 -8.35
N ALA A 436 -0.31 8.71 -8.66
CA ALA A 436 0.85 8.52 -9.52
C ALA A 436 0.43 8.18 -10.96
N PRO A 437 0.54 9.12 -11.93
CA PRO A 437 0.16 8.88 -13.32
C PRO A 437 0.99 7.76 -13.94
N GLY A 438 0.33 6.87 -14.70
CA GLY A 438 0.97 5.77 -15.41
C GLY A 438 1.52 4.65 -14.53
N VAL A 439 1.43 4.76 -13.22
CA VAL A 439 1.85 3.71 -12.28
C VAL A 439 0.76 2.64 -12.17
N ALA A 440 1.15 1.38 -12.30
CA ALA A 440 0.27 0.23 -12.15
C ALA A 440 0.14 -0.21 -10.68
N HIS A 441 -0.39 -1.42 -10.44
CA HIS A 441 -0.64 -1.93 -9.09
C HIS A 441 0.66 -2.11 -8.28
N CYS A 442 0.84 -1.33 -7.25
CA CYS A 442 2.02 -1.33 -6.36
C CYS A 442 3.36 -0.95 -7.04
N GLY A 443 3.35 -0.51 -8.28
CA GLY A 443 4.54 -0.17 -9.05
C GLY A 443 4.45 -0.65 -10.51
N GLY A 444 5.49 -0.41 -11.31
CA GLY A 444 5.48 -0.71 -12.73
C GLY A 444 4.58 0.25 -13.53
N GLY A 445 4.06 -0.22 -14.68
CA GLY A 445 3.31 0.63 -15.61
C GLY A 445 4.22 1.48 -16.49
N THR A 446 3.69 2.54 -17.10
CA THR A 446 4.43 3.45 -18.00
C THR A 446 5.04 4.64 -17.27
N GLY A 447 4.45 5.12 -16.19
CA GLY A 447 4.91 6.27 -15.41
C GLY A 447 6.09 5.97 -14.47
N PRO A 448 6.74 7.02 -13.91
CA PRO A 448 7.76 6.89 -12.87
C PRO A 448 7.16 6.29 -11.59
N ASP A 449 7.76 5.19 -11.12
CA ASP A 449 7.24 4.38 -10.03
C ASP A 449 8.20 4.23 -8.84
N ARG A 450 9.42 4.81 -8.94
CA ARG A 450 10.40 4.84 -7.84
C ARG A 450 10.27 6.13 -7.07
N ILE A 451 9.72 6.06 -5.87
CA ILE A 451 9.40 7.19 -5.00
C ILE A 451 9.80 6.82 -3.58
N GLU A 452 10.52 7.72 -2.91
CA GLU A 452 11.05 7.52 -1.55
C GLU A 452 9.98 7.80 -0.46
N TRP A 453 8.93 6.98 -0.44
CA TRP A 453 7.79 7.15 0.48
C TRP A 453 8.19 7.15 1.94
N LEU A 454 9.09 6.23 2.35
CA LEU A 454 9.51 6.09 3.74
C LEU A 454 10.31 7.30 4.21
N ALA A 455 11.20 7.84 3.36
CA ALA A 455 11.94 9.04 3.70
C ALA A 455 11.03 10.28 3.83
N ALA A 456 10.01 10.38 2.96
CA ALA A 456 9.01 11.45 3.04
C ALA A 456 8.20 11.36 4.34
N LEU A 457 7.77 10.16 4.73
CA LEU A 457 7.03 9.94 5.98
C LEU A 457 7.88 10.25 7.20
N GLU A 458 9.16 9.84 7.23
CA GLU A 458 10.10 10.16 8.31
C GLU A 458 10.25 11.68 8.50
N ASN A 459 10.50 12.41 7.40
CA ASN A 459 10.60 13.87 7.45
C ASN A 459 9.32 14.52 8.00
N TRP A 460 8.16 13.96 7.63
CA TRP A 460 6.89 14.50 8.13
C TRP A 460 6.69 14.22 9.62
N VAL A 461 6.90 12.98 10.07
CA VAL A 461 6.74 12.60 11.48
C VAL A 461 7.77 13.27 12.38
N GLU A 462 9.04 13.33 11.96
CA GLU A 462 10.16 13.72 12.82
C GLU A 462 10.45 15.22 12.76
N ARG A 463 10.18 15.88 11.60
CA ARG A 463 10.49 17.29 11.37
C ARG A 463 9.26 18.14 11.06
N ASN A 464 8.07 17.54 11.08
CA ASN A 464 6.79 18.16 10.71
C ASN A 464 6.80 18.79 9.30
N GLN A 465 7.57 18.20 8.37
CA GLN A 465 7.67 18.63 6.97
C GLN A 465 6.72 17.79 6.12
N ALA A 466 5.48 18.27 5.96
CA ALA A 466 4.48 17.59 5.14
C ALA A 466 4.94 17.54 3.67
N PRO A 467 4.93 16.37 3.01
CA PRO A 467 5.29 16.29 1.60
C PRO A 467 4.17 16.87 0.73
N GLU A 468 4.50 17.85 -0.10
CA GLU A 468 3.58 18.43 -1.10
C GLU A 468 3.86 17.88 -2.51
N GLU A 469 5.10 17.51 -2.77
CA GLU A 469 5.55 16.87 -4.00
C GLU A 469 6.75 15.96 -3.70
N LEU A 470 6.89 14.87 -4.43
CA LEU A 470 7.96 13.90 -4.24
C LEU A 470 8.57 13.52 -5.59
N PRO A 471 9.91 13.53 -5.72
CA PRO A 471 10.57 13.07 -6.92
C PRO A 471 10.23 11.60 -7.23
N ALA A 472 9.85 11.36 -8.48
CA ALA A 472 9.58 10.04 -9.02
C ALA A 472 10.47 9.79 -10.24
N THR A 473 11.06 8.62 -10.30
CA THR A 473 11.90 8.16 -11.42
C THR A 473 11.45 6.79 -11.90
N LYS A 474 11.91 6.40 -13.08
CA LYS A 474 11.63 5.09 -13.65
C LYS A 474 12.93 4.37 -14.00
N ALA A 475 13.00 3.08 -13.67
CA ALA A 475 14.16 2.27 -14.05
C ALA A 475 14.37 2.23 -15.56
N ASN A 476 15.63 2.38 -15.99
CA ASN A 476 16.04 2.30 -17.40
C ASN A 476 15.29 3.26 -18.32
N SER A 477 14.87 4.43 -17.81
CA SER A 477 14.18 5.48 -18.54
C SER A 477 14.68 6.85 -18.11
N THR A 478 14.55 7.84 -18.98
CA THR A 478 14.77 9.27 -18.66
C THR A 478 13.52 9.93 -18.10
N LEU A 479 12.40 9.21 -18.07
CA LEU A 479 11.13 9.73 -17.59
C LEU A 479 11.19 9.97 -16.08
N ALA A 480 10.98 11.21 -15.68
CA ALA A 480 11.00 11.65 -14.29
C ALA A 480 10.15 12.89 -14.10
N TRP A 481 9.41 12.96 -13.01
CA TRP A 481 8.70 14.17 -12.56
C TRP A 481 8.42 14.07 -11.06
N ASN A 482 7.91 15.11 -10.44
CA ASN A 482 7.41 15.01 -9.07
C ASN A 482 5.96 14.52 -9.08
N VAL A 483 5.64 13.49 -8.28
CA VAL A 483 4.25 13.20 -7.93
C VAL A 483 3.77 14.25 -6.94
N CYS A 484 2.54 14.69 -7.11
CA CYS A 484 1.96 15.83 -6.40
C CYS A 484 0.97 15.37 -5.33
N ALA A 485 0.92 16.08 -4.21
CA ALA A 485 -0.17 15.89 -3.25
C ALA A 485 -1.51 16.26 -3.90
N TYR A 486 -2.46 15.33 -3.87
CA TYR A 486 -3.82 15.51 -4.40
C TYR A 486 -4.51 16.75 -3.75
N PRO A 487 -5.26 17.58 -4.50
CA PRO A 487 -5.76 17.33 -5.85
C PRO A 487 -4.84 17.69 -7.02
N LYS A 488 -3.63 18.19 -6.76
CA LYS A 488 -2.69 18.54 -7.81
C LYS A 488 -2.15 17.31 -8.54
N LEU A 489 -1.90 17.48 -9.85
CA LEU A 489 -1.28 16.46 -10.70
C LEU A 489 -0.04 17.06 -11.41
N PRO A 490 0.95 16.23 -11.76
CA PRO A 490 2.08 16.70 -12.58
C PRO A 490 1.58 17.08 -13.97
N THR A 491 1.75 18.33 -14.36
CA THR A 491 1.34 18.87 -15.67
C THR A 491 2.58 19.20 -16.49
N GLY A 492 2.63 18.73 -17.73
CA GLY A 492 3.70 19.04 -18.67
C GLY A 492 3.71 20.51 -19.04
N GLN A 493 4.91 21.03 -19.32
CA GLN A 493 5.14 22.41 -19.78
C GLN A 493 5.82 22.39 -21.15
N ALA A 494 5.70 23.47 -21.88
CA ALA A 494 6.28 23.61 -23.22
C ALA A 494 7.82 23.47 -23.27
N ASP A 495 8.50 23.66 -22.13
CA ASP A 495 9.96 23.49 -21.98
C ASP A 495 10.36 22.03 -21.58
N GLY A 496 9.42 21.10 -21.60
CA GLY A 496 9.65 19.67 -21.22
C GLY A 496 9.74 19.41 -19.72
N LYS A 497 9.49 20.42 -18.88
CA LYS A 497 9.42 20.26 -17.43
C LYS A 497 7.99 19.94 -16.98
N TYR A 498 7.88 19.53 -15.72
CA TYR A 498 6.60 19.24 -15.06
C TYR A 498 6.45 20.09 -13.81
N SER A 499 5.22 20.50 -13.52
CA SER A 499 4.88 21.20 -12.28
C SER A 499 3.58 20.68 -11.70
N CYS A 500 3.42 20.77 -10.39
CA CYS A 500 2.20 20.40 -9.67
C CYS A 500 1.12 21.49 -9.84
N LYS A 501 0.06 21.21 -10.59
CA LYS A 501 -1.07 22.12 -10.82
C LYS A 501 -2.40 21.46 -10.46
#